data_430a04af582ef14ba0efbc93b9cb6fcc
#
_entry.id   430a04af582ef14ba0efbc93b9cb6fcc
#
_cell.length_a   1.000
_cell.length_b   1.000
_cell.length_c   1.000
_cell.angle_alpha   90.00
_cell.angle_beta   90.00
_cell.angle_gamma   90.00
#
_symmetry.space_group_name_H-M   'P 1'
#
loop_
_entity.id
_entity.type
_entity.pdbx_description
1 polymer ?
#
loop_
_entity_poly.entity_id
_entity_poly.type
_entity_poly.pdbx_seq_one_letter_code
_entity_poly.pdbx_strand_id
1 'polypeptide(L)'
;GLIDIGSSSPYLLPVSSYNRLLDAAGEKQISLGNNEVVYYLNPDFLGNAQDETVTLLNQIAADAQANNEALLSINERPFYLVPSVPMKGLTADENIKIITALIVSDEIYSEFVNSDTCMVYWNFCIPNELVETKGLMLPIMEARDLLKPSGLYYESYLNNFGRQLFYVISGSYTTLYMGFMFLIIACALLALQFLTQMQTTKSRYLTLSILGARREQIKRSINQQVLWYF
;
A
#
# COMPACT_ATOMS: atom_id res chain seq x y z
N GLY A 1 -17.52 1.66 28.45
CA GLY A 1 -16.31 1.59 29.29
C GLY A 1 -15.19 2.37 28.64
N LEU A 2 -14.44 3.10 29.44
CA LEU A 2 -13.27 3.85 28.98
C LEU A 2 -12.25 2.90 28.31
N ILE A 3 -11.79 3.27 27.15
CA ILE A 3 -10.68 2.58 26.47
C ILE A 3 -9.39 3.22 27.00
N ASP A 4 -8.67 2.47 27.82
CA ASP A 4 -7.34 2.90 28.27
C ASP A 4 -6.31 2.63 27.16
N ILE A 5 -5.73 3.71 26.64
CA ILE A 5 -4.75 3.66 25.56
C ILE A 5 -3.31 3.56 26.10
N GLY A 6 -3.13 3.58 27.42
CA GLY A 6 -1.80 3.55 28.04
C GLY A 6 -0.93 2.34 27.74
N SER A 7 -1.52 1.22 27.26
CA SER A 7 -0.80 -0.01 26.89
C SER A 7 -0.48 -0.16 25.39
N SER A 8 -1.18 0.56 24.53
CA SER A 8 -0.89 0.61 23.09
C SER A 8 -0.50 2.04 22.76
N SER A 9 0.76 2.26 22.43
CA SER A 9 1.29 3.61 22.15
C SER A 9 0.77 4.14 20.80
N PRO A 10 -0.41 4.81 20.74
CA PRO A 10 -0.80 5.49 19.53
C PRO A 10 0.14 6.68 19.32
N TYR A 11 0.34 7.05 18.07
CA TYR A 11 1.04 8.29 17.78
C TYR A 11 0.25 9.46 18.34
N LEU A 12 0.94 10.34 19.05
CA LEU A 12 0.38 11.59 19.55
C LEU A 12 0.80 12.73 18.63
N LEU A 13 -0.15 13.54 18.18
CA LEU A 13 0.09 14.69 17.31
C LEU A 13 -0.45 15.97 17.95
N PRO A 14 0.33 17.05 18.00
CA PRO A 14 -0.18 18.33 18.46
C PRO A 14 -1.10 18.95 17.39
N VAL A 15 -2.18 19.59 17.83
CA VAL A 15 -3.18 20.19 16.95
C VAL A 15 -2.59 21.24 16.01
N SER A 16 -1.57 21.99 16.48
CA SER A 16 -0.87 22.96 15.64
C SER A 16 -0.14 22.34 14.46
N SER A 17 0.47 21.17 14.65
CA SER A 17 1.13 20.44 13.55
C SER A 17 0.11 19.86 12.59
N TYR A 18 -0.99 19.30 13.09
CA TYR A 18 -2.06 18.78 12.26
C TYR A 18 -2.73 19.89 11.43
N ASN A 19 -2.98 21.06 12.04
CA ASN A 19 -3.54 22.22 11.34
C ASN A 19 -2.63 22.75 10.23
N ARG A 20 -1.31 22.68 10.40
CA ARG A 20 -0.39 23.01 9.29
C ARG A 20 -0.51 22.07 8.10
N LEU A 21 -0.78 20.80 8.36
CA LEU A 21 -1.03 19.83 7.30
C LEU A 21 -2.38 20.05 6.62
N LEU A 22 -3.43 20.37 7.43
CA LEU A 22 -4.74 20.73 6.90
C LEU A 22 -4.67 21.97 6.01
N ASP A 23 -3.95 23.00 6.45
CA ASP A 23 -3.74 24.24 5.69
C ASP A 23 -3.03 23.98 4.36
N ALA A 24 -1.98 23.15 4.37
CA ALA A 24 -1.27 22.75 3.17
C ALA A 24 -2.16 21.91 2.20
N ALA A 25 -3.13 21.18 2.74
CA ALA A 25 -4.11 20.42 1.96
C ALA A 25 -5.32 21.27 1.50
N GLY A 26 -5.43 22.52 1.95
CA GLY A 26 -6.59 23.38 1.68
C GLY A 26 -7.84 23.01 2.49
N GLU A 27 -7.68 22.29 3.59
CA GLU A 27 -8.75 21.79 4.46
C GLU A 27 -8.95 22.74 5.65
N LYS A 28 -10.14 22.66 6.27
CA LYS A 28 -10.48 23.51 7.40
C LYS A 28 -9.72 23.08 8.65
N GLN A 29 -9.07 24.03 9.30
CA GLN A 29 -8.39 23.82 10.57
C GLN A 29 -9.37 23.47 11.70
N ILE A 30 -8.89 22.69 12.68
CA ILE A 30 -9.63 22.28 13.88
C ILE A 30 -9.10 22.99 15.11
N SER A 31 -9.94 23.15 16.12
CA SER A 31 -9.58 23.68 17.45
C SER A 31 -9.98 22.67 18.50
N LEU A 32 -9.10 22.40 19.46
CA LEU A 32 -9.29 21.44 20.53
C LEU A 32 -9.05 22.10 21.89
N GLY A 33 -9.94 21.82 22.83
CA GLY A 33 -9.74 22.15 24.26
C GLY A 33 -8.79 21.14 24.94
N ASN A 34 -8.40 21.48 26.20
CA ASN A 34 -7.40 20.70 26.95
C ASN A 34 -7.85 19.27 27.32
N ASN A 35 -9.14 18.95 27.23
CA ASN A 35 -9.66 17.60 27.47
C ASN A 35 -10.32 17.00 26.23
N GLU A 36 -10.09 17.61 25.08
CA GLU A 36 -10.63 17.15 23.81
C GLU A 36 -9.56 16.45 22.98
N VAL A 37 -9.97 15.44 22.26
CA VAL A 37 -9.10 14.64 21.41
C VAL A 37 -9.82 14.28 20.12
N VAL A 38 -9.11 14.35 19.00
CA VAL A 38 -9.56 13.75 17.73
C VAL A 38 -8.85 12.43 17.55
N TYR A 39 -9.64 11.38 17.35
CA TYR A 39 -9.12 10.09 16.93
C TYR A 39 -8.94 10.09 15.43
N TYR A 40 -7.70 10.12 14.98
CA TYR A 40 -7.33 10.03 13.59
C TYR A 40 -7.24 8.56 13.18
N LEU A 41 -7.99 8.19 12.15
CA LEU A 41 -7.88 6.91 11.48
C LEU A 41 -7.62 7.18 9.99
N ASN A 42 -6.51 6.67 9.46
CA ASN A 42 -6.12 6.95 8.09
C ASN A 42 -7.11 6.31 7.10
N PRO A 43 -7.81 7.12 6.29
CA PRO A 43 -8.83 6.62 5.37
C PRO A 43 -8.27 5.66 4.32
N ASP A 44 -7.00 5.81 3.92
CA ASP A 44 -6.37 4.97 2.92
C ASP A 44 -6.30 3.49 3.31
N PHE A 45 -6.38 3.18 4.62
CA PHE A 45 -6.43 1.82 5.14
C PHE A 45 -7.82 1.20 5.15
N LEU A 46 -8.86 2.01 5.03
CA LEU A 46 -10.24 1.56 5.14
C LEU A 46 -10.81 1.06 3.81
N GLY A 47 -10.19 1.40 2.69
CA GLY A 47 -10.66 1.01 1.35
C GLY A 47 -12.12 1.43 1.13
N ASN A 48 -12.97 0.48 0.72
CA ASN A 48 -14.38 0.74 0.44
C ASN A 48 -15.24 1.04 1.68
N ALA A 49 -14.75 0.74 2.89
CA ALA A 49 -15.47 1.00 4.16
C ALA A 49 -15.14 2.38 4.76
N GLN A 50 -14.40 3.23 4.05
CA GLN A 50 -13.94 4.51 4.53
C GLN A 50 -15.09 5.39 5.04
N ASP A 51 -16.09 5.64 4.20
CA ASP A 51 -17.16 6.61 4.53
C ASP A 51 -18.06 6.10 5.67
N GLU A 52 -18.32 4.81 5.71
CA GLU A 52 -19.11 4.19 6.79
C GLU A 52 -18.38 4.26 8.13
N THR A 53 -17.07 3.95 8.14
CA THR A 53 -16.27 3.95 9.36
C THR A 53 -16.09 5.36 9.92
N VAL A 54 -15.79 6.35 9.07
CA VAL A 54 -15.68 7.76 9.48
C VAL A 54 -17.01 8.28 10.01
N THR A 55 -18.11 7.94 9.35
CA THR A 55 -19.46 8.32 9.80
C THR A 55 -19.78 7.72 11.15
N LEU A 56 -19.50 6.43 11.34
CA LEU A 56 -19.74 5.75 12.61
C LEU A 56 -18.89 6.35 13.75
N LEU A 57 -17.61 6.63 13.52
CA LEU A 57 -16.74 7.27 14.50
C LEU A 57 -17.26 8.65 14.90
N ASN A 58 -17.73 9.45 13.93
CA ASN A 58 -18.29 10.76 14.18
C ASN A 58 -19.63 10.70 14.93
N GLN A 59 -20.45 9.67 14.66
CA GLN A 59 -21.68 9.44 15.45
C GLN A 59 -21.36 9.09 16.90
N ILE A 60 -20.43 8.16 17.13
CA ILE A 60 -20.00 7.78 18.46
C ILE A 60 -19.44 9.00 19.22
N ALA A 61 -18.62 9.81 18.56
CA ALA A 61 -18.08 11.04 19.15
C ALA A 61 -19.18 12.05 19.50
N ALA A 62 -20.13 12.27 18.63
CA ALA A 62 -21.25 13.18 18.85
C ALA A 62 -22.16 12.71 19.99
N ASP A 63 -22.46 11.42 20.05
CA ASP A 63 -23.29 10.83 21.11
C ASP A 63 -22.59 10.92 22.48
N ALA A 64 -21.30 10.64 22.52
CA ALA A 64 -20.50 10.77 23.74
C ALA A 64 -20.41 12.22 24.22
N GLN A 65 -20.26 13.17 23.30
CA GLN A 65 -20.24 14.60 23.62
C GLN A 65 -21.59 15.09 24.13
N ALA A 66 -22.69 14.63 23.54
CA ALA A 66 -24.04 14.95 24.01
C ALA A 66 -24.33 14.43 25.42
N ASN A 67 -23.77 13.28 25.76
CA ASN A 67 -23.91 12.65 27.08
C ASN A 67 -22.83 13.08 28.09
N ASN A 68 -21.91 13.97 27.70
CA ASN A 68 -20.75 14.38 28.48
C ASN A 68 -19.94 13.15 28.98
N GLU A 69 -19.79 12.13 28.13
CA GLU A 69 -19.09 10.88 28.42
C GLU A 69 -17.69 10.90 27.82
N ALA A 70 -16.68 10.68 28.65
CA ALA A 70 -15.32 10.49 28.17
C ALA A 70 -15.16 9.04 27.68
N LEU A 71 -14.76 8.86 26.44
CA LEU A 71 -14.56 7.54 25.83
C LEU A 71 -13.13 7.02 25.93
N LEU A 72 -12.17 7.94 26.07
CA LEU A 72 -10.73 7.63 26.06
C LEU A 72 -10.10 8.09 27.36
N SER A 73 -9.12 7.35 27.86
CA SER A 73 -8.23 7.83 28.91
C SER A 73 -6.77 7.69 28.47
N ILE A 74 -5.97 8.71 28.79
CA ILE A 74 -4.52 8.70 28.59
C ILE A 74 -3.90 8.98 29.96
N ASN A 75 -3.12 8.04 30.49
CA ASN A 75 -2.55 8.14 31.82
C ASN A 75 -3.59 8.49 32.90
N GLU A 76 -4.69 7.76 32.91
CA GLU A 76 -5.83 7.94 33.86
C GLU A 76 -6.61 9.25 33.69
N ARG A 77 -6.22 10.13 32.77
CA ARG A 77 -6.94 11.38 32.49
C ARG A 77 -7.99 11.14 31.41
N PRO A 78 -9.27 11.47 31.66
CA PRO A 78 -10.34 11.28 30.69
C PRO A 78 -10.30 12.35 29.58
N PHE A 79 -10.57 11.92 28.34
CA PHE A 79 -10.66 12.78 27.16
C PHE A 79 -11.99 12.58 26.43
N TYR A 80 -12.53 13.69 25.93
CA TYR A 80 -13.73 13.75 25.13
C TYR A 80 -13.38 13.68 23.66
N LEU A 81 -13.98 12.73 22.96
CA LEU A 81 -13.78 12.55 21.54
C LEU A 81 -14.54 13.63 20.76
N VAL A 82 -13.85 14.33 19.87
CA VAL A 82 -14.44 15.35 18.99
C VAL A 82 -14.61 14.81 17.59
N PRO A 83 -15.81 14.96 16.96
CA PRO A 83 -16.00 14.58 15.56
C PRO A 83 -15.06 15.34 14.64
N SER A 84 -14.46 14.64 13.70
CA SER A 84 -13.55 15.22 12.71
C SER A 84 -13.55 14.43 11.42
N VAL A 85 -13.31 15.12 10.31
CA VAL A 85 -13.03 14.46 9.02
C VAL A 85 -11.52 14.26 8.93
N PRO A 86 -11.04 13.01 8.87
CA PRO A 86 -9.61 12.74 8.82
C PRO A 86 -9.02 13.18 7.48
N MET A 87 -7.86 13.80 7.52
CA MET A 87 -7.08 14.09 6.33
C MET A 87 -6.58 12.79 5.69
N LYS A 88 -6.64 12.69 4.37
CA LYS A 88 -6.12 11.54 3.62
C LYS A 88 -4.59 11.60 3.55
N GLY A 89 -3.96 10.44 3.58
CA GLY A 89 -2.53 10.33 3.29
C GLY A 89 -1.60 10.85 4.36
N LEU A 90 -2.01 10.86 5.65
CA LEU A 90 -1.11 11.25 6.72
C LEU A 90 0.03 10.25 6.85
N THR A 91 1.20 10.65 6.39
CA THR A 91 2.44 9.87 6.47
C THR A 91 3.50 10.70 7.18
N ALA A 92 4.20 10.09 8.11
CA ALA A 92 5.36 10.73 8.72
C ALA A 92 6.57 10.64 7.77
N ASP A 93 6.82 9.45 7.26
CA ASP A 93 7.75 9.16 6.17
C ASP A 93 7.19 8.00 5.30
N GLU A 94 7.93 7.56 4.30
CA GLU A 94 7.49 6.46 3.42
C GLU A 94 7.29 5.14 4.15
N ASN A 95 8.09 4.87 5.17
CA ASN A 95 8.06 3.62 5.92
C ASN A 95 7.04 3.67 7.07
N ILE A 96 6.74 4.88 7.56
CA ILE A 96 5.84 5.13 8.69
C ILE A 96 4.55 5.76 8.18
N LYS A 97 3.63 4.92 7.74
CA LYS A 97 2.24 5.35 7.52
C LYS A 97 1.53 5.38 8.87
N ILE A 98 1.08 6.56 9.24
CA ILE A 98 0.28 6.72 10.46
C ILE A 98 -1.11 6.15 10.17
N ILE A 99 -1.39 4.97 10.74
CA ILE A 99 -2.70 4.32 10.62
C ILE A 99 -3.68 4.96 11.58
N THR A 100 -3.26 5.11 12.85
CA THR A 100 -4.04 5.71 13.91
C THR A 100 -3.19 6.69 14.69
N ALA A 101 -3.78 7.83 15.06
CA ALA A 101 -3.15 8.81 15.91
C ALA A 101 -4.20 9.51 16.80
N LEU A 102 -3.74 10.08 17.88
CA LEU A 102 -4.53 10.97 18.72
C LEU A 102 -4.04 12.39 18.50
N ILE A 103 -4.95 13.27 18.07
CA ILE A 103 -4.66 14.69 17.92
C ILE A 103 -5.14 15.38 19.17
N VAL A 104 -4.24 16.01 19.87
CA VAL A 104 -4.48 16.67 21.15
C VAL A 104 -4.07 18.14 21.10
N SER A 105 -4.49 18.93 22.10
CA SER A 105 -4.01 20.31 22.21
C SER A 105 -2.49 20.35 22.44
N ASP A 106 -1.84 21.45 22.04
CA ASP A 106 -0.38 21.61 22.17
C ASP A 106 0.08 21.57 23.63
N GLU A 107 -0.79 21.99 24.56
CA GLU A 107 -0.52 21.92 25.99
C GLU A 107 -0.44 20.46 26.46
N ILE A 108 -1.42 19.67 26.12
CA ILE A 108 -1.46 18.24 26.45
C ILE A 108 -0.31 17.49 25.78
N TYR A 109 -0.02 17.82 24.52
CA TYR A 109 1.13 17.23 23.82
C TYR A 109 2.44 17.47 24.58
N SER A 110 2.68 18.71 25.01
CA SER A 110 3.90 19.07 25.76
C SER A 110 3.98 18.44 27.15
N GLU A 111 2.84 18.09 27.75
CA GLU A 111 2.78 17.42 29.06
C GLU A 111 3.14 15.92 28.93
N PHE A 112 2.68 15.25 27.86
CA PHE A 112 2.85 13.81 27.71
C PHE A 112 4.10 13.39 26.93
N VAL A 113 4.68 14.26 26.12
CA VAL A 113 5.79 13.95 25.25
C VAL A 113 7.11 14.46 25.81
N ASN A 114 8.04 13.54 26.06
CA ASN A 114 9.41 13.86 26.40
C ASN A 114 10.26 14.05 25.13
N SER A 115 11.30 14.86 25.22
CA SER A 115 12.23 15.13 24.10
C SER A 115 12.83 13.88 23.46
N ASP A 116 13.02 12.80 24.25
CA ASP A 116 13.65 11.57 23.81
C ASP A 116 12.72 10.65 22.98
N THR A 117 11.41 10.90 23.06
CA THR A 117 10.38 10.13 22.34
C THR A 117 9.75 10.90 21.17
N CYS A 118 10.14 12.17 21.00
CA CYS A 118 9.60 13.05 19.98
C CYS A 118 10.40 12.91 18.67
N MET A 119 9.71 12.59 17.59
CA MET A 119 10.26 12.66 16.23
C MET A 119 9.71 13.88 15.52
N VAL A 120 10.59 14.71 14.98
CA VAL A 120 10.20 15.90 14.22
C VAL A 120 10.38 15.63 12.74
N TYR A 121 9.27 15.73 12.01
CA TYR A 121 9.25 15.61 10.55
C TYR A 121 8.99 16.97 9.93
N TRP A 122 9.78 17.30 8.91
CA TRP A 122 9.62 18.52 8.14
C TRP A 122 9.18 18.13 6.73
N ASN A 123 7.95 18.44 6.39
CA ASN A 123 7.41 18.19 5.06
C ASN A 123 7.53 19.46 4.20
N PHE A 124 8.08 19.30 3.01
CA PHE A 124 8.22 20.38 2.04
C PHE A 124 7.37 20.05 0.81
N CYS A 125 6.59 21.02 0.39
CA CYS A 125 5.86 20.96 -0.86
C CYS A 125 6.58 21.81 -1.90
N ILE A 126 6.75 21.27 -3.11
CA ILE A 126 7.31 22.03 -4.23
C ILE A 126 6.17 22.86 -4.84
N PRO A 127 6.32 24.18 -4.99
CA PRO A 127 5.30 25.03 -5.60
C PRO A 127 4.97 24.59 -7.02
N ASN A 128 3.70 24.60 -7.37
CA ASN A 128 3.23 24.17 -8.70
C ASN A 128 3.88 24.97 -9.82
N GLU A 129 4.10 26.26 -9.65
CA GLU A 129 4.78 27.12 -10.62
C GLU A 129 6.20 26.62 -10.96
N LEU A 130 6.89 26.08 -9.97
CA LEU A 130 8.22 25.52 -10.15
C LEU A 130 8.17 24.20 -10.92
N VAL A 131 7.14 23.38 -10.65
CA VAL A 131 6.91 22.11 -11.35
C VAL A 131 6.54 22.36 -12.81
N GLU A 132 5.72 23.37 -13.09
CA GLU A 132 5.34 23.74 -14.46
C GLU A 132 6.51 24.27 -15.28
N THR A 133 7.41 25.04 -14.67
CA THR A 133 8.54 25.68 -15.36
C THR A 133 9.75 24.78 -15.51
N LYS A 134 10.10 24.00 -14.49
CA LYS A 134 11.32 23.18 -14.43
C LYS A 134 11.07 21.67 -14.49
N GLY A 135 9.80 21.25 -14.44
CA GLY A 135 9.43 19.85 -14.22
C GLY A 135 9.64 19.41 -12.78
N LEU A 136 9.17 18.23 -12.42
CA LEU A 136 9.22 17.71 -11.05
C LEU A 136 10.63 17.26 -10.63
N MET A 137 11.40 16.72 -11.56
CA MET A 137 12.71 16.10 -11.28
C MET A 137 13.76 17.09 -10.81
N LEU A 138 13.88 18.22 -11.48
CA LEU A 138 14.97 19.18 -11.26
C LEU A 138 14.91 19.82 -9.87
N PRO A 139 13.74 20.34 -9.39
CA PRO A 139 13.63 20.89 -8.05
C PRO A 139 13.88 19.87 -6.93
N ILE A 140 13.48 18.61 -7.14
CA ILE A 140 13.76 17.54 -6.16
C ILE A 140 15.26 17.26 -6.08
N MET A 141 15.96 17.23 -7.21
CA MET A 141 17.42 17.03 -7.23
C MET A 141 18.16 18.23 -6.60
N GLU A 142 17.74 19.47 -6.91
CA GLU A 142 18.28 20.67 -6.28
C GLU A 142 18.09 20.67 -4.76
N ALA A 143 16.87 20.34 -4.27
CA ALA A 143 16.59 20.22 -2.84
C ALA A 143 17.44 19.12 -2.18
N ARG A 144 17.59 17.97 -2.82
CA ARG A 144 18.46 16.88 -2.35
C ARG A 144 19.90 17.35 -2.17
N ASP A 145 20.44 18.06 -3.16
CA ASP A 145 21.83 18.49 -3.12
C ASP A 145 22.06 19.58 -2.06
N LEU A 146 21.03 20.36 -1.73
CA LEU A 146 21.06 21.30 -0.61
C LEU A 146 20.97 20.60 0.76
N LEU A 147 20.20 19.54 0.88
CA LEU A 147 20.00 18.82 2.17
C LEU A 147 21.14 17.83 2.46
N LYS A 148 21.79 17.28 1.44
CA LYS A 148 22.85 16.27 1.59
C LYS A 148 24.00 16.71 2.53
N PRO A 149 24.49 17.95 2.51
CA PRO A 149 25.57 18.38 3.42
C PRO A 149 25.14 18.49 4.89
N SER A 150 23.82 18.60 5.18
CA SER A 150 23.32 18.78 6.55
C SER A 150 23.38 17.50 7.40
N GLY A 151 23.60 16.34 6.79
CA GLY A 151 23.57 15.04 7.48
C GLY A 151 22.16 14.61 7.94
N LEU A 152 21.12 15.37 7.58
CA LEU A 152 19.75 15.03 7.90
C LEU A 152 19.27 13.88 7.01
N TYR A 153 18.47 12.99 7.59
CA TYR A 153 17.75 12.00 6.82
C TYR A 153 16.63 12.71 6.05
N TYR A 154 16.54 12.46 4.76
CA TYR A 154 15.49 13.00 3.92
C TYR A 154 14.96 11.93 2.96
N GLU A 155 13.69 12.01 2.70
CA GLU A 155 13.00 11.23 1.69
C GLU A 155 12.44 12.15 0.61
N SER A 156 12.38 11.66 -0.61
CA SER A 156 11.79 12.39 -1.72
C SER A 156 10.88 11.48 -2.52
N TYR A 157 9.92 12.09 -3.20
CA TYR A 157 9.04 11.37 -4.14
C TYR A 157 9.83 10.50 -5.15
N LEU A 158 11.00 10.98 -5.60
CA LEU A 158 11.83 10.23 -6.55
C LEU A 158 12.43 8.97 -5.95
N ASN A 159 12.88 9.03 -4.69
CA ASN A 159 13.42 7.86 -4.01
C ASN A 159 12.32 6.79 -3.86
N ASN A 160 11.13 7.23 -3.50
CA ASN A 160 9.97 6.37 -3.30
C ASN A 160 9.49 5.76 -4.61
N PHE A 161 9.37 6.59 -5.64
CA PHE A 161 9.02 6.13 -6.98
C PHE A 161 10.05 5.15 -7.54
N GLY A 162 11.34 5.43 -7.37
CA GLY A 162 12.43 4.54 -7.79
C GLY A 162 12.37 3.19 -7.08
N ARG A 163 12.08 3.16 -5.78
CA ARG A 163 11.93 1.95 -4.99
C ARG A 163 10.70 1.15 -5.42
N GLN A 164 9.55 1.79 -5.59
CA GLN A 164 8.33 1.15 -6.08
C GLN A 164 8.54 0.57 -7.49
N LEU A 165 9.16 1.34 -8.38
CA LEU A 165 9.49 0.89 -9.73
C LEU A 165 10.39 -0.35 -9.70
N PHE A 166 11.39 -0.36 -8.83
CA PHE A 166 12.26 -1.53 -8.63
C PHE A 166 11.48 -2.77 -8.20
N TYR A 167 10.55 -2.66 -7.25
CA TYR A 167 9.72 -3.79 -6.83
C TYR A 167 8.79 -4.29 -7.94
N VAL A 168 8.17 -3.37 -8.68
CA VAL A 168 7.29 -3.73 -9.81
C VAL A 168 8.08 -4.43 -10.91
N ILE A 169 9.24 -3.91 -11.28
CA ILE A 169 10.11 -4.51 -12.30
C ILE A 169 10.61 -5.89 -11.84
N SER A 170 11.10 -5.99 -10.60
CA SER A 170 11.60 -7.26 -10.06
C SER A 170 10.50 -8.32 -9.97
N GLY A 171 9.30 -7.94 -9.52
CA GLY A 171 8.13 -8.83 -9.49
C GLY A 171 7.71 -9.28 -10.88
N SER A 172 7.67 -8.36 -11.84
CA SER A 172 7.32 -8.66 -13.23
C SER A 172 8.35 -9.61 -13.87
N TYR A 173 9.64 -9.38 -13.63
CA TYR A 173 10.70 -10.24 -14.12
C TYR A 173 10.62 -11.66 -13.55
N THR A 174 10.36 -11.79 -12.26
CA THR A 174 10.16 -13.08 -11.60
C THR A 174 8.97 -13.83 -12.18
N THR A 175 7.85 -13.14 -12.39
CA THR A 175 6.63 -13.72 -12.98
C THR A 175 6.86 -14.19 -14.41
N LEU A 176 7.56 -13.38 -15.22
CA LEU A 176 7.92 -13.74 -16.59
C LEU A 176 8.81 -14.99 -16.61
N TYR A 177 9.83 -15.02 -15.77
CA TYR A 177 10.73 -16.17 -15.65
C TYR A 177 9.98 -17.46 -15.27
N MET A 178 9.10 -17.39 -14.27
CA MET A 178 8.25 -18.52 -13.89
C MET A 178 7.35 -18.97 -15.04
N GLY A 179 6.77 -18.02 -15.78
CA GLY A 179 5.96 -18.33 -16.99
C GLY A 179 6.75 -19.12 -18.04
N PHE A 180 7.98 -18.70 -18.33
CA PHE A 180 8.86 -19.44 -19.26
C PHE A 180 9.21 -20.85 -18.75
N MET A 181 9.50 -20.98 -17.44
CA MET A 181 9.79 -22.29 -16.85
C MET A 181 8.58 -23.23 -16.97
N PHE A 182 7.37 -22.76 -16.69
CA PHE A 182 6.15 -23.54 -16.88
C PHE A 182 5.92 -23.93 -18.33
N LEU A 183 6.20 -23.04 -19.27
CA LEU A 183 6.06 -23.31 -20.69
C LEU A 183 7.03 -24.43 -21.14
N ILE A 184 8.29 -24.38 -20.70
CA ILE A 184 9.28 -25.44 -20.98
C ILE A 184 8.83 -26.79 -20.41
N ILE A 185 8.35 -26.80 -19.16
CA ILE A 185 7.83 -28.03 -18.53
C ILE A 185 6.63 -28.58 -19.29
N ALA A 186 5.68 -27.71 -19.67
CA ALA A 186 4.51 -28.11 -20.45
C ALA A 186 4.90 -28.71 -21.80
N CYS A 187 5.84 -28.09 -22.51
CA CYS A 187 6.37 -28.64 -23.78
C CYS A 187 7.05 -30.01 -23.58
N ALA A 188 7.83 -30.17 -22.52
CA ALA A 188 8.47 -31.45 -22.21
C ALA A 188 7.45 -32.56 -21.90
N LEU A 189 6.40 -32.23 -21.10
CA LEU A 189 5.33 -33.19 -20.80
C LEU A 189 4.55 -33.59 -22.05
N LEU A 190 4.21 -32.64 -22.94
CA LEU A 190 3.56 -32.91 -24.20
C LEU A 190 4.41 -33.80 -25.10
N ALA A 191 5.71 -33.54 -25.18
CA ALA A 191 6.64 -34.39 -25.95
C ALA A 191 6.71 -35.82 -25.41
N LEU A 192 6.76 -36.00 -24.08
CA LEU A 192 6.73 -37.31 -23.43
C LEU A 192 5.41 -38.06 -23.70
N GLN A 193 4.27 -37.38 -23.59
CA GLN A 193 2.96 -37.93 -23.88
C GLN A 193 2.89 -38.41 -25.34
N PHE A 194 3.37 -37.58 -26.26
CA PHE A 194 3.41 -37.90 -27.67
C PHE A 194 4.28 -39.15 -27.96
N LEU A 195 5.48 -39.23 -27.39
CA LEU A 195 6.39 -40.38 -27.51
C LEU A 195 5.75 -41.65 -26.96
N THR A 196 5.12 -41.62 -25.81
CA THR A 196 4.43 -42.75 -25.20
C THR A 196 3.27 -43.21 -26.07
N GLN A 197 2.51 -42.28 -26.62
CA GLN A 197 1.39 -42.59 -27.50
C GLN A 197 1.87 -43.18 -28.85
N MET A 198 2.97 -42.67 -29.39
CA MET A 198 3.57 -43.29 -30.61
C MET A 198 3.99 -44.73 -30.36
N GLN A 199 4.58 -45.03 -29.20
CA GLN A 199 4.97 -46.42 -28.88
C GLN A 199 3.75 -47.35 -28.78
N THR A 200 2.67 -46.93 -28.14
CA THR A 200 1.44 -47.71 -27.97
C THR A 200 0.68 -47.89 -29.29
N THR A 201 0.73 -46.89 -30.16
CA THR A 201 0.02 -46.92 -31.45
C THR A 201 0.83 -47.64 -32.57
N LYS A 202 2.12 -47.81 -32.37
CA LYS A 202 3.01 -48.48 -33.36
C LYS A 202 2.51 -49.86 -33.78
N SER A 203 2.05 -50.69 -32.86
CA SER A 203 1.51 -51.99 -33.11
C SER A 203 0.24 -51.92 -33.97
N ARG A 204 -0.63 -50.95 -33.76
CA ARG A 204 -1.87 -50.72 -34.54
C ARG A 204 -1.56 -50.35 -35.99
N TYR A 205 -0.57 -49.50 -36.23
CA TYR A 205 -0.15 -49.15 -37.61
C TYR A 205 0.53 -50.30 -38.31
N LEU A 206 1.25 -51.16 -37.59
CA LEU A 206 1.80 -52.41 -38.14
C LEU A 206 0.69 -53.33 -38.60
N THR A 207 -0.36 -53.53 -37.81
CA THR A 207 -1.52 -54.33 -38.15
C THR A 207 -2.25 -53.76 -39.37
N LEU A 208 -2.44 -52.43 -39.45
CA LEU A 208 -3.03 -51.77 -40.62
C LEU A 208 -2.20 -51.97 -41.90
N SER A 209 -0.89 -51.99 -41.80
CA SER A 209 0.03 -52.24 -42.91
C SER A 209 -0.09 -53.67 -43.40
N ILE A 210 -0.24 -54.66 -42.51
CA ILE A 210 -0.43 -56.06 -42.82
C ILE A 210 -1.79 -56.28 -43.51
N LEU A 211 -2.82 -55.51 -43.10
CA LEU A 211 -4.16 -55.54 -43.71
C LEU A 211 -4.24 -54.83 -45.08
N GLY A 212 -3.11 -54.31 -45.60
CA GLY A 212 -3.03 -53.74 -46.95
C GLY A 212 -3.31 -52.27 -47.06
N ALA A 213 -3.30 -51.52 -45.93
CA ALA A 213 -3.43 -50.06 -45.97
C ALA A 213 -2.23 -49.43 -46.70
N ARG A 214 -2.50 -48.45 -47.58
CA ARG A 214 -1.46 -47.76 -48.35
C ARG A 214 -0.63 -46.88 -47.43
N ARG A 215 0.66 -46.90 -47.67
CA ARG A 215 1.64 -46.09 -46.85
C ARG A 215 1.28 -44.60 -46.73
N GLU A 216 0.69 -44.05 -47.79
CA GLU A 216 0.25 -42.63 -47.81
C GLU A 216 -0.94 -42.38 -46.88
N GLN A 217 -1.86 -43.33 -46.75
CA GLN A 217 -3.02 -43.22 -45.84
C GLN A 217 -2.56 -43.25 -44.38
N ILE A 218 -1.61 -44.15 -44.05
CA ILE A 218 -1.02 -44.23 -42.71
C ILE A 218 -0.28 -42.94 -42.39
N LYS A 219 0.53 -42.40 -43.31
CA LYS A 219 1.25 -41.13 -43.11
C LYS A 219 0.32 -39.95 -42.90
N ARG A 220 -0.78 -39.89 -43.67
CA ARG A 220 -1.81 -38.85 -43.54
C ARG A 220 -2.51 -38.92 -42.18
N SER A 221 -2.84 -40.12 -41.71
CA SER A 221 -3.45 -40.35 -40.39
C SER A 221 -2.51 -39.92 -39.25
N ILE A 222 -1.23 -40.25 -39.34
CA ILE A 222 -0.22 -39.84 -38.37
C ILE A 222 -0.09 -38.30 -38.32
N ASN A 223 0.01 -37.66 -39.49
CA ASN A 223 0.12 -36.22 -39.56
C ASN A 223 -1.13 -35.51 -39.00
N GLN A 224 -2.32 -35.99 -39.25
CA GLN A 224 -3.55 -35.47 -38.68
C GLN A 224 -3.57 -35.64 -37.16
N GLN A 225 -3.12 -36.78 -36.65
CA GLN A 225 -3.07 -37.05 -35.23
C GLN A 225 -2.07 -36.11 -34.50
N VAL A 226 -0.92 -35.84 -35.11
CA VAL A 226 0.05 -34.85 -34.61
C VAL A 226 -0.57 -33.45 -34.57
N LEU A 227 -1.27 -33.05 -35.63
CA LEU A 227 -1.89 -31.72 -35.72
C LEU A 227 -3.01 -31.48 -34.69
N TRP A 228 -3.68 -32.57 -34.24
CA TRP A 228 -4.70 -32.47 -33.21
C TRP A 228 -4.13 -32.38 -31.77
N TYR A 229 -2.85 -32.76 -31.59
CA TYR A 229 -2.19 -32.75 -30.28
C TYR A 229 -1.35 -31.48 -30.04
N PHE A 230 -0.98 -30.73 -31.08
CA PHE A 230 -0.26 -29.47 -31.04
C PHE A 230 -1.09 -28.32 -31.59
#